data_dcd77c001f7bc75e7a0cc1a0baec85da
#
_entry.id   dcd77c001f7bc75e7a0cc1a0baec85da
#
_cell.length_a   1.000
_cell.length_b   1.000
_cell.length_c   1.000
_cell.angle_alpha   90.00
_cell.angle_beta   90.00
_cell.angle_gamma   90.00
#
_symmetry.space_group_name_H-M   'P 1'
#
loop_
_entity.id
_entity.type
_entity.pdbx_description
1 polymer ?
#
loop_
_entity_poly.entity_id
_entity_poly.type
_entity_poly.pdbx_seq_one_letter_code
_entity_poly.pdbx_strand_id
1 'polypeptide(L)'
;IHVRVPLVEGVNDDVENIRKTAQLCQELKNCQELEFLPYHRLGLHAYRQLGRNYQLEEHASMSRWDVYQKMGFLCETDWMFDIAISGLEVYKAGIGKTGVTEEVLKA
;
A
#
# COMPACT_ATOMS: atom_id res chain seq x y z
N ILE A 1 7.33 -9.08 13.20
CA ILE A 1 7.82 -8.54 11.93
C ILE A 1 6.76 -7.63 11.31
N HIS A 2 7.20 -6.47 10.90
CA HIS A 2 6.37 -5.55 10.14
C HIS A 2 6.85 -5.57 8.70
N VAL A 3 5.97 -5.95 7.79
CA VAL A 3 6.30 -6.00 6.38
C VAL A 3 5.81 -4.70 5.74
N ARG A 4 6.72 -3.96 5.12
CA ARG A 4 6.39 -2.70 4.46
C ARG A 4 6.58 -2.85 2.97
N VAL A 5 5.55 -2.49 2.22
CA VAL A 5 5.55 -2.67 0.77
C VAL A 5 5.28 -1.34 0.08
N PRO A 6 6.27 -0.82 -0.66
CA PRO A 6 6.00 0.35 -1.49
C PRO A 6 5.06 -0.07 -2.62
N LEU A 7 3.95 0.63 -2.75
CA LEU A 7 3.00 0.35 -3.81
C LEU A 7 3.26 1.33 -4.94
N VAL A 8 3.70 0.79 -6.07
CA VAL A 8 4.11 1.58 -7.22
C VAL A 8 3.11 1.39 -8.35
N GLU A 9 2.52 2.48 -8.78
CA GLU A 9 1.53 2.42 -9.84
C GLU A 9 2.12 1.80 -11.10
N GLY A 10 1.41 0.83 -11.66
CA GLY A 10 1.83 0.16 -12.88
C GLY A 10 2.91 -0.89 -12.71
N VAL A 11 3.38 -1.10 -11.48
CA VAL A 11 4.44 -2.08 -11.22
C VAL A 11 3.92 -3.23 -10.36
N ASN A 12 3.41 -2.91 -9.18
CA ASN A 12 2.96 -3.96 -8.28
C ASN A 12 1.59 -3.66 -7.65
N ASP A 13 0.85 -2.72 -8.24
CA ASP A 13 -0.42 -2.30 -7.66
C ASP A 13 -1.63 -3.06 -8.19
N ASP A 14 -1.40 -4.12 -8.94
CA ASP A 14 -2.51 -4.93 -9.43
C ASP A 14 -2.98 -5.92 -8.36
N VAL A 15 -4.21 -6.38 -8.52
CA VAL A 15 -4.86 -7.26 -7.55
C VAL A 15 -4.03 -8.50 -7.26
N GLU A 16 -3.45 -9.09 -8.30
CA GLU A 16 -2.71 -10.33 -8.14
C GLU A 16 -1.48 -10.15 -7.25
N ASN A 17 -0.71 -9.11 -7.50
CA ASN A 17 0.48 -8.86 -6.71
C ASN A 17 0.14 -8.49 -5.27
N ILE A 18 -0.91 -7.71 -5.08
CA ILE A 18 -1.33 -7.33 -3.73
C ILE A 18 -1.80 -8.57 -2.97
N ARG A 19 -2.57 -9.43 -3.63
CA ARG A 19 -3.06 -10.65 -2.99
C ARG A 19 -1.90 -11.57 -2.61
N LYS A 20 -0.94 -11.73 -3.51
CA LYS A 20 0.21 -12.57 -3.22
C LYS A 20 1.03 -12.04 -2.05
N THR A 21 1.15 -10.74 -1.96
CA THR A 21 1.86 -10.13 -0.85
C THR A 21 1.19 -10.47 0.47
N ALA A 22 -0.13 -10.35 0.53
CA ALA A 22 -0.87 -10.67 1.74
C ALA A 22 -0.77 -12.15 2.08
N GLN A 23 -0.84 -13.00 1.07
CA GLN A 23 -0.74 -14.44 1.29
C GLN A 23 0.64 -14.81 1.83
N LEU A 24 1.67 -14.15 1.33
CA LEU A 24 3.02 -14.39 1.83
C LEU A 24 3.11 -13.98 3.30
N CYS A 25 2.55 -12.85 3.65
CA CYS A 25 2.54 -12.41 5.04
C CYS A 25 1.80 -13.39 5.94
N GLN A 26 0.73 -13.98 5.41
CA GLN A 26 -0.05 -14.94 6.18
C GLN A 26 0.75 -16.20 6.48
N GLU A 27 1.71 -16.53 5.62
CA GLU A 27 2.57 -17.68 5.83
C GLU A 27 3.72 -17.40 6.78
N LEU A 28 4.02 -16.15 7.03
CA LEU A 28 5.08 -15.78 7.95
C LEU A 28 4.55 -15.87 9.37
N LYS A 29 5.24 -16.65 10.19
CA LYS A 29 4.74 -16.91 11.55
C LYS A 29 4.71 -15.66 12.43
N ASN A 30 5.60 -14.71 12.16
CA ASN A 30 5.74 -13.55 13.03
C ASN A 30 5.31 -12.25 12.38
N CYS A 31 4.51 -12.32 11.33
CA CYS A 31 4.04 -11.10 10.70
C CYS A 31 2.96 -10.48 11.55
N GLN A 32 3.22 -9.30 12.07
CA GLN A 32 2.27 -8.57 12.90
C GLN A 32 1.52 -7.52 12.11
N GLU A 33 2.16 -6.97 11.10
CA GLU A 33 1.55 -5.91 10.33
C GLU A 33 2.07 -5.91 8.90
N LEU A 34 1.15 -5.67 7.96
CA LEU A 34 1.48 -5.45 6.57
C LEU A 34 1.13 -4.01 6.27
N GLU A 35 2.11 -3.21 5.94
CA GLU A 35 1.90 -1.80 5.67
C GLU A 35 2.20 -1.49 4.22
N PHE A 36 1.25 -0.82 3.57
CA PHE A 36 1.44 -0.35 2.21
C PHE A 36 1.84 1.11 2.24
N LEU A 37 2.82 1.46 1.44
CA LEU A 37 3.33 2.81 1.40
C LEU A 37 3.11 3.40 0.02
N PRO A 38 2.50 4.58 -0.09
CA PRO A 38 2.40 5.24 -1.38
C PRO A 38 3.82 5.58 -1.83
N TYR A 39 4.19 5.09 -2.98
CA TYR A 39 5.54 5.29 -3.47
C TYR A 39 5.63 6.57 -4.30
N HIS A 40 6.58 7.42 -3.94
CA HIS A 40 6.88 8.61 -4.70
C HIS A 40 8.03 8.26 -5.63
N ARG A 41 7.88 8.54 -6.89
CA ARG A 41 8.91 8.19 -7.86
C ARG A 41 10.06 9.18 -7.85
N LEU A 42 10.37 9.73 -6.71
CA LEU A 42 11.48 10.67 -6.63
C LEU A 42 12.79 10.04 -7.08
N GLY A 43 12.98 8.78 -6.75
CA GLY A 43 14.17 8.09 -7.20
C GLY A 43 14.25 7.98 -8.70
N LEU A 44 13.12 7.66 -9.33
CA LEU A 44 13.07 7.59 -10.78
C LEU A 44 13.23 8.97 -11.40
N HIS A 45 12.68 9.97 -10.75
CA HIS A 45 12.80 11.32 -11.20
C HIS A 45 14.26 11.75 -11.23
N ALA A 46 14.96 11.54 -10.13
CA ALA A 46 16.36 11.92 -10.04
C ALA A 46 17.18 11.21 -11.12
N TYR A 47 16.84 9.97 -11.35
CA TYR A 47 17.51 9.18 -12.35
C TYR A 47 17.26 9.73 -13.75
N ARG A 48 16.06 10.20 -13.99
CA ARG A 48 15.67 10.70 -15.30
C ARG A 48 16.10 12.13 -15.56
N GLN A 49 16.59 12.81 -14.55
CA GLN A 49 17.05 14.18 -14.72
C GLN A 49 18.16 14.29 -15.76
N LEU A 50 18.70 13.19 -16.14
CA LEU A 50 19.75 13.18 -17.13
C LEU A 50 19.22 13.52 -18.53
N GLY A 51 18.20 14.37 -18.61
CA GLY A 51 17.75 14.87 -19.88
C GLY A 51 16.34 14.49 -20.26
N ARG A 52 15.50 14.26 -19.28
CA ARG A 52 14.12 13.93 -19.54
C ARG A 52 13.21 14.98 -18.95
N ASN A 53 11.98 15.01 -19.42
CA ASN A 53 11.01 15.87 -18.80
C ASN A 53 10.50 15.18 -17.55
N TYR A 54 9.86 15.94 -16.69
CA TYR A 54 9.49 15.45 -15.38
C TYR A 54 8.00 15.36 -15.19
N GLN A 55 7.26 15.39 -16.25
CA GLN A 55 5.82 15.35 -16.14
C GLN A 55 5.31 14.12 -15.44
N LEU A 56 6.06 13.04 -15.52
CA LEU A 56 5.66 11.79 -14.89
C LEU A 56 5.63 11.88 -13.38
N GLU A 57 6.34 12.82 -12.82
CA GLU A 57 6.36 12.95 -11.38
C GLU A 57 5.02 13.30 -10.82
N GLU A 58 4.27 14.09 -11.53
CA GLU A 58 2.98 14.52 -11.05
C GLU A 58 2.01 13.36 -10.98
N HIS A 59 2.29 12.31 -11.73
CA HIS A 59 1.45 11.13 -11.75
C HIS A 59 2.01 10.00 -10.93
N ALA A 60 3.14 10.21 -10.30
CA ALA A 60 3.85 9.13 -9.64
C ALA A 60 3.47 8.96 -8.18
N SER A 61 2.88 9.98 -7.59
CA SER A 61 2.51 9.92 -6.18
C SER A 61 1.11 9.37 -6.04
N MET A 62 0.95 8.46 -5.10
CA MET A 62 -0.37 7.94 -4.78
C MET A 62 -0.74 8.47 -3.40
N SER A 63 -1.99 8.86 -3.23
CA SER A 63 -2.49 9.23 -1.92
C SER A 63 -2.85 7.97 -1.16
N ARG A 64 -3.09 8.11 0.15
CA ARG A 64 -3.59 6.97 0.93
C ARG A 64 -4.90 6.46 0.35
N TRP A 65 -5.73 7.36 -0.12
CA TRP A 65 -7.00 6.96 -0.72
C TRP A 65 -6.78 6.12 -1.96
N ASP A 66 -5.82 6.52 -2.81
CA ASP A 66 -5.51 5.75 -4.01
C ASP A 66 -5.01 4.35 -3.65
N VAL A 67 -4.17 4.26 -2.62
CA VAL A 67 -3.67 2.98 -2.17
C VAL A 67 -4.81 2.12 -1.66
N TYR A 68 -5.73 2.72 -0.90
CA TYR A 68 -6.86 1.97 -0.37
C TYR A 68 -7.75 1.43 -1.48
N GLN A 69 -7.92 2.19 -2.55
CA GLN A 69 -8.72 1.72 -3.67
C GLN A 69 -8.10 0.51 -4.34
N LYS A 70 -6.78 0.39 -4.28
CA LYS A 70 -6.07 -0.74 -4.87
C LYS A 70 -6.07 -1.96 -3.97
N MET A 71 -5.89 -1.77 -2.67
CA MET A 71 -5.69 -2.89 -1.76
C MET A 71 -6.85 -3.12 -0.80
N GLY A 72 -7.85 -2.24 -0.81
CA GLY A 72 -8.94 -2.34 0.16
C GLY A 72 -9.70 -3.66 0.12
N PHE A 73 -9.68 -4.37 -1.00
CA PHE A 73 -10.33 -5.67 -1.08
C PHE A 73 -9.76 -6.66 -0.07
N LEU A 74 -8.52 -6.44 0.37
CA LEU A 74 -7.94 -7.31 1.39
C LEU A 74 -8.71 -7.24 2.69
N CYS A 75 -9.30 -6.10 2.97
CA CYS A 75 -10.04 -5.92 4.23
C CYS A 75 -11.34 -6.69 4.30
N GLU A 76 -11.74 -7.32 3.19
CA GLU A 76 -12.99 -8.10 3.15
C GLU A 76 -12.79 -9.54 3.58
N THR A 77 -11.57 -9.97 3.83
CA THR A 77 -11.27 -11.31 4.30
C THR A 77 -10.51 -11.24 5.61
N ASP A 78 -10.40 -12.34 6.30
CA ASP A 78 -9.72 -12.38 7.58
C ASP A 78 -8.24 -12.67 7.43
N TRP A 79 -7.43 -11.89 8.11
CA TRP A 79 -5.99 -12.06 8.14
C TRP A 79 -5.53 -12.13 9.59
N MET A 80 -4.37 -12.73 9.82
CA MET A 80 -3.81 -12.86 11.15
C MET A 80 -2.82 -11.72 11.46
N PHE A 81 -2.87 -10.65 10.70
CA PHE A 81 -2.02 -9.49 10.90
C PHE A 81 -2.83 -8.23 10.64
N ASP A 82 -2.33 -7.12 11.16
CA ASP A 82 -2.95 -5.83 10.92
C ASP A 82 -2.52 -5.32 9.54
N ILE A 83 -3.34 -4.48 8.94
CA ILE A 83 -3.00 -3.86 7.66
C ILE A 83 -3.08 -2.36 7.81
N ALA A 84 -2.05 -1.67 7.35
CA ALA A 84 -1.97 -0.22 7.46
C ALA A 84 -1.55 0.41 6.14
N ILE A 85 -1.86 1.69 5.97
CA ILE A 85 -1.43 2.48 4.84
C ILE A 85 -0.71 3.68 5.40
N SER A 86 0.61 3.72 5.22
CA SER A 86 1.43 4.85 5.66
C SER A 86 1.12 5.23 7.11
N GLY A 87 1.11 4.24 7.99
CA GLY A 87 0.90 4.45 9.42
C GLY A 87 -0.55 4.48 9.86
N LEU A 88 -1.50 4.46 8.93
CA LEU A 88 -2.92 4.50 9.26
C LEU A 88 -3.49 3.09 9.16
N GLU A 89 -3.92 2.54 10.26
CA GLU A 89 -4.43 1.19 10.32
C GLU A 89 -5.81 1.08 9.68
N VAL A 90 -5.95 0.22 8.69
CA VAL A 90 -7.24 0.04 7.99
C VAL A 90 -7.87 -1.32 8.29
N TYR A 91 -7.11 -2.24 8.81
CA TYR A 91 -7.60 -3.56 9.18
C TYR A 91 -6.86 -4.04 10.41
N LYS A 92 -7.60 -4.61 11.35
CA LYS A 92 -6.99 -5.13 12.56
C LYS A 92 -7.29 -6.61 12.70
N ALA A 93 -6.25 -7.38 12.96
CA ALA A 93 -6.37 -8.83 13.11
C ALA A 93 -7.39 -9.17 14.19
N GLY A 94 -8.32 -10.07 13.85
CA GLY A 94 -9.32 -10.51 14.80
C GLY A 94 -10.49 -9.55 14.98
N ILE A 95 -10.43 -8.36 14.38
CA ILE A 95 -11.50 -7.36 14.51
C ILE A 95 -12.09 -7.01 13.15
N GLY A 96 -11.24 -6.84 12.14
CA GLY A 96 -11.69 -6.49 10.82
C GLY A 96 -11.40 -5.04 10.48
N LYS A 97 -12.23 -4.46 9.63
CA LYS A 97 -12.05 -3.08 9.21
C LYS A 97 -12.09 -2.14 10.39
N THR A 98 -11.20 -1.16 10.39
CA THR A 98 -11.09 -0.21 11.50
C THR A 98 -12.09 0.93 11.42
N GLY A 99 -12.83 1.03 10.30
CA GLY A 99 -13.77 2.13 10.15
C GLY A 99 -13.16 3.41 9.62
N VAL A 100 -11.96 3.34 9.06
CA VAL A 100 -11.32 4.50 8.47
C VAL A 100 -12.15 4.95 7.27
N THR A 101 -12.40 6.25 7.20
CA THR A 101 -13.24 6.82 6.14
C THR A 101 -12.39 7.39 5.02
N GLU A 102 -13.05 7.63 3.88
CA GLU A 102 -12.41 8.25 2.75
C GLU A 102 -11.80 9.60 3.13
N GLU A 103 -12.50 10.36 3.97
CA GLU A 103 -12.01 11.68 4.38
C GLU A 103 -10.67 11.58 5.10
N VAL A 104 -10.55 10.59 5.99
CA VAL A 104 -9.31 10.39 6.72
C VAL A 104 -8.20 9.97 5.78
N LEU A 105 -8.53 9.09 4.82
CA LEU A 105 -7.52 8.60 3.88
C LEU A 105 -7.06 9.68 2.93
N LYS A 106 -7.90 10.65 2.64
CA LYS A 106 -7.55 11.75 1.74
C LYS A 106 -6.82 12.89 2.44
N ALA A 107 -6.88 12.93 3.75
CA ALA A 107 -6.29 14.01 4.51
C ALA A 107 -4.77 14.07 4.40
#